data_2a74680873ca89e2fb1d3a70fb93e0aa
#
_entry.id   2a74680873ca89e2fb1d3a70fb93e0aa
#
_cell.length_a   1.000
_cell.length_b   1.000
_cell.length_c   1.000
_cell.angle_alpha   90.00
_cell.angle_beta   90.00
_cell.angle_gamma   90.00
#
_symmetry.space_group_name_H-M   'P 1'
#
loop_
_entity.id
_entity.type
_entity.pdbx_description
1 polymer ?
#
loop_
_entity_poly.entity_id
_entity_poly.type
_entity_poly.pdbx_seq_one_letter_code
_entity_poly.pdbx_strand_id
1 'polypeptide(L)'
;CAAYAAGDPTHWPMTDAPKPLPFQVIGVGVVFNAQDELLIDQRLEEGLLGGLWEFPGGKLEEGETIETCIARELQEELGIAVTVGAELITVDHAYSHKKLRFVVHLCTWVSGDPQPLASQQVRWVRPEELKNFPFPAANARIIEALLGSLG
;
A
#
# COMPACT_ATOMS: atom_id res chain seq x y z
N CYS A 1 -35.74 20.00 22.09
CA CYS A 1 -35.76 19.58 22.12
C CYS A 1 -35.37 19.31 22.13
N ALA A 2 -35.26 19.61 22.11
CA ALA A 2 -35.12 19.14 22.06
C ALA A 2 -34.61 18.77 21.85
N ALA A 3 -34.61 19.01 21.92
CA ALA A 3 -34.46 18.49 21.76
C ALA A 3 -34.01 18.42 21.64
N TYR A 4 -34.12 19.30 21.78
CA TYR A 4 -33.97 19.04 21.66
C TYR A 4 -33.51 18.75 21.94
N ALA A 5 -33.07 18.67 21.72
CA ALA A 5 -33.04 18.26 21.97
C ALA A 5 -32.70 17.90 21.95
N ALA A 6 -32.63 18.32 22.00
CA ALA A 6 -32.58 17.74 22.02
C ALA A 6 -32.28 17.40 21.77
N GLY A 7 -32.37 18.00 21.81
CA GLY A 7 -32.39 17.38 21.58
C GLY A 7 -31.99 17.07 21.25
N ASP A 8 -31.83 17.33 21.15
CA ASP A 8 -31.81 16.79 21.02
C ASP A 8 -31.59 16.54 20.76
N PRO A 9 -31.16 16.05 20.49
CA PRO A 9 -31.19 15.57 20.18
C PRO A 9 -30.85 15.40 19.94
N THR A 10 -30.67 15.36 19.82
CA THR A 10 -30.61 14.79 19.65
C THR A 10 -30.29 14.48 19.44
N HIS A 11 -30.22 14.38 19.39
CA HIS A 11 -30.26 13.79 19.25
C HIS A 11 -30.08 13.25 18.84
N TRP A 12 -30.08 13.05 19.00
CA TRP A 12 -30.12 12.37 18.54
C TRP A 12 -29.86 11.78 18.32
N PRO A 13 -30.05 11.56 18.39
CA PRO A 13 -29.52 10.81 17.98
C PRO A 13 -29.28 10.54 17.78
N MET A 14 -29.07 10.34 17.93
CA MET A 14 -28.54 9.93 17.59
C MET A 14 -28.31 9.40 17.44
N THR A 15 -28.57 9.15 17.60
CA THR A 15 -28.28 8.51 17.22
C THR A 15 -27.51 7.95 16.91
N ASP A 16 -27.79 7.52 16.35
CA ASP A 16 -26.57 6.72 16.16
C ASP A 16 -26.07 6.86 14.75
N ALA A 17 -25.24 7.86 14.52
CA ALA A 17 -24.46 7.94 13.29
C ALA A 17 -23.63 6.67 13.16
N PRO A 18 -23.58 6.01 11.96
CA PRO A 18 -22.68 4.87 11.75
C PRO A 18 -21.25 5.29 12.07
N LYS A 19 -20.51 4.41 12.72
CA LYS A 19 -19.11 4.69 12.98
C LYS A 19 -18.38 4.80 11.67
N PRO A 20 -17.45 5.76 11.53
CA PRO A 20 -16.62 5.81 10.32
C PRO A 20 -15.81 4.53 10.21
N LEU A 21 -15.55 4.10 8.99
CA LEU A 21 -14.72 2.94 8.76
C LEU A 21 -13.30 3.18 9.30
N PRO A 22 -12.65 2.17 9.86
CA PRO A 22 -11.25 2.30 10.25
C PRO A 22 -10.42 2.78 9.06
N PHE A 23 -9.50 3.69 9.33
CA PHE A 23 -8.65 4.30 8.32
C PHE A 23 -7.20 3.94 8.60
N GLN A 24 -6.51 3.43 7.58
CA GLN A 24 -5.10 3.08 7.69
C GLN A 24 -4.30 3.63 6.54
N VAL A 25 -3.08 4.08 6.84
CA VAL A 25 -2.12 4.50 5.83
C VAL A 25 -1.13 3.36 5.59
N ILE A 26 -0.93 3.02 4.32
CA ILE A 26 -0.01 1.97 3.89
C ILE A 26 1.11 2.63 3.09
N GLY A 27 2.35 2.42 3.51
CA GLY A 27 3.51 2.87 2.76
C GLY A 27 3.89 1.80 1.74
N VAL A 28 4.05 2.19 0.48
CA VAL A 28 4.35 1.26 -0.61
C VAL A 28 5.59 1.72 -1.34
N GLY A 29 6.51 0.79 -1.60
CA GLY A 29 7.74 1.08 -2.32
C GLY A 29 7.74 0.45 -3.71
N VAL A 30 7.91 1.26 -4.74
CA VAL A 30 8.19 0.78 -6.09
C VAL A 30 9.70 0.81 -6.23
N VAL A 31 10.34 -0.35 -6.07
CA VAL A 31 11.79 -0.47 -5.95
C VAL A 31 12.43 -0.81 -7.29
N PHE A 32 13.35 0.04 -7.73
CA PHE A 32 14.09 -0.20 -8.97
C PHE A 32 15.51 -0.64 -8.66
N ASN A 33 16.00 -1.60 -9.44
CA ASN A 33 17.41 -1.98 -9.41
C ASN A 33 18.18 -1.25 -10.53
N ALA A 34 19.47 -1.58 -10.69
CA ALA A 34 20.31 -0.93 -11.67
C ALA A 34 19.92 -1.24 -13.12
N GLN A 35 19.14 -2.30 -13.33
CA GLN A 35 18.67 -2.69 -14.67
C GLN A 35 17.28 -2.15 -14.99
N ASP A 36 16.78 -1.22 -14.16
CA ASP A 36 15.44 -0.62 -14.31
C ASP A 36 14.33 -1.66 -14.19
N GLU A 37 14.59 -2.74 -13.48
CA GLU A 37 13.56 -3.70 -13.12
C GLU A 37 12.97 -3.29 -11.77
N LEU A 38 11.70 -3.60 -11.57
CA LEU A 38 11.06 -3.29 -10.31
C LEU A 38 10.63 -4.55 -9.59
N LEU A 39 10.47 -4.42 -8.27
CA LEU A 39 10.26 -5.55 -7.39
C LEU A 39 8.77 -5.70 -7.07
N ILE A 40 8.26 -6.91 -7.28
CA ILE A 40 6.89 -7.26 -6.90
C ILE A 40 6.93 -8.54 -6.08
N ASP A 41 5.92 -8.73 -5.24
CA ASP A 41 5.81 -9.96 -4.45
C ASP A 41 4.38 -10.48 -4.54
N GLN A 42 4.24 -11.81 -4.38
CA GLN A 42 2.96 -12.49 -4.49
C GLN A 42 2.40 -12.78 -3.10
N ARG A 43 1.17 -12.36 -2.85
CA ARG A 43 0.51 -12.56 -1.56
C ARG A 43 0.31 -14.05 -1.29
N LEU A 44 0.35 -14.42 -0.01
CA LEU A 44 0.06 -15.79 0.40
C LEU A 44 -1.33 -16.19 -0.06
N GLU A 45 -1.51 -17.47 -0.37
CA GLU A 45 -2.81 -17.98 -0.82
C GLU A 45 -3.90 -17.78 0.23
N GLU A 46 -3.57 -18.02 1.51
CA GLU A 46 -4.50 -17.77 2.60
C GLU A 46 -4.54 -16.27 2.87
N GLY A 47 -5.71 -15.74 3.07
CA GLY A 47 -5.88 -14.35 3.39
C GLY A 47 -6.51 -13.55 2.28
N LEU A 48 -6.68 -12.28 2.53
CA LEU A 48 -7.33 -11.36 1.61
C LEU A 48 -6.51 -11.22 0.33
N LEU A 49 -7.18 -11.39 -0.82
CA LEU A 49 -6.56 -11.22 -2.14
C LEU A 49 -5.39 -12.18 -2.35
N GLY A 50 -5.49 -13.40 -1.78
CA GLY A 50 -4.42 -14.39 -1.89
C GLY A 50 -4.05 -14.72 -3.32
N GLY A 51 -2.77 -14.94 -3.55
CA GLY A 51 -2.25 -15.29 -4.87
C GLY A 51 -2.06 -14.13 -5.83
N LEU A 52 -2.57 -12.94 -5.51
CA LEU A 52 -2.35 -11.76 -6.33
C LEU A 52 -0.99 -11.15 -6.03
N TRP A 53 -0.48 -10.39 -7.00
CA TRP A 53 0.80 -9.72 -6.86
C TRP A 53 0.61 -8.30 -6.35
N GLU A 54 1.65 -7.75 -5.74
CA GLU A 54 1.59 -6.40 -5.18
C GLU A 54 2.98 -5.79 -5.16
N PHE A 55 3.02 -4.46 -5.00
CA PHE A 55 4.25 -3.78 -4.67
C PHE A 55 4.46 -3.88 -3.16
N PRO A 56 5.69 -4.11 -2.69
CA PRO A 56 5.93 -4.32 -1.27
C PRO A 56 5.67 -3.07 -0.43
N GLY A 57 5.27 -3.29 0.81
CA GLY A 57 5.00 -2.22 1.75
C GLY A 57 4.18 -2.72 2.92
N GLY A 58 3.75 -1.81 3.77
CA GLY A 58 2.96 -2.18 4.92
C GLY A 58 2.44 -0.98 5.69
N LYS A 59 1.88 -1.24 6.85
CA LYS A 59 1.17 -0.26 7.65
C LYS A 59 2.10 0.77 8.27
N LEU A 60 1.71 2.04 8.15
CA LEU A 60 2.38 3.13 8.86
C LEU A 60 2.08 2.99 10.35
N GLU A 61 3.14 3.02 11.17
CA GLU A 61 2.99 2.94 12.62
C GLU A 61 3.00 4.33 13.22
N GLU A 62 2.49 4.44 14.42
CA GLU A 62 2.39 5.70 15.12
C GLU A 62 3.77 6.32 15.31
N GLY A 63 3.89 7.60 14.97
CA GLY A 63 5.15 8.33 15.12
C GLY A 63 6.14 8.10 13.97
N GLU A 64 5.77 7.29 12.99
CA GLU A 64 6.64 6.95 11.87
C GLU A 64 6.39 7.88 10.69
N THR A 65 7.46 8.27 9.97
CA THR A 65 7.29 8.94 8.68
C THR A 65 7.01 7.90 7.63
N ILE A 66 6.44 8.32 6.50
CA ILE A 66 6.15 7.39 5.40
C ILE A 66 7.44 6.78 4.86
N GLU A 67 8.51 7.56 4.75
CA GLU A 67 9.79 7.08 4.25
C GLU A 67 10.39 6.01 5.18
N THR A 68 10.32 6.25 6.48
CA THR A 68 10.79 5.26 7.47
C THR A 68 9.96 4.00 7.42
N CYS A 69 8.64 4.16 7.28
CA CYS A 69 7.71 3.04 7.17
C CYS A 69 8.08 2.14 5.98
N ILE A 70 8.26 2.74 4.81
CA ILE A 70 8.58 1.98 3.61
C ILE A 70 9.90 1.24 3.77
N ALA A 71 10.94 1.94 4.25
CA ALA A 71 12.25 1.32 4.45
C ALA A 71 12.18 0.16 5.43
N ARG A 72 11.45 0.34 6.54
CA ARG A 72 11.29 -0.70 7.56
C ARG A 72 10.55 -1.91 7.03
N GLU A 73 9.43 -1.69 6.33
CA GLU A 73 8.64 -2.79 5.81
C GLU A 73 9.40 -3.60 4.78
N LEU A 74 10.17 -2.92 3.92
CA LEU A 74 10.97 -3.63 2.92
C LEU A 74 12.07 -4.45 3.57
N GLN A 75 12.65 -3.96 4.65
CA GLN A 75 13.63 -4.71 5.42
C GLN A 75 12.98 -5.94 6.07
N GLU A 76 11.82 -5.76 6.69
CA GLU A 76 11.13 -6.84 7.40
C GLU A 76 10.60 -7.90 6.46
N GLU A 77 10.01 -7.49 5.35
CA GLU A 77 9.32 -8.43 4.47
C GLU A 77 10.20 -9.05 3.41
N LEU A 78 11.26 -8.36 3.01
CA LEU A 78 12.10 -8.81 1.90
C LEU A 78 13.58 -8.88 2.23
N GLY A 79 13.99 -8.33 3.35
CA GLY A 79 15.41 -8.34 3.75
C GLY A 79 16.29 -7.44 2.91
N ILE A 80 15.75 -6.38 2.34
CA ILE A 80 16.51 -5.46 1.48
C ILE A 80 16.60 -4.08 2.09
N ALA A 81 17.64 -3.35 1.69
CA ALA A 81 17.80 -1.94 2.03
C ALA A 81 17.56 -1.10 0.78
N VAL A 82 16.79 -0.03 0.94
CA VAL A 82 16.46 0.85 -0.18
C VAL A 82 16.65 2.31 0.22
N THR A 83 16.81 3.17 -0.78
CA THR A 83 16.70 4.60 -0.61
C THR A 83 15.30 5.00 -1.07
N VAL A 84 14.53 5.62 -0.17
CA VAL A 84 13.17 6.03 -0.50
C VAL A 84 13.24 7.40 -1.17
N GLY A 85 12.70 7.48 -2.39
CA GLY A 85 12.73 8.70 -3.19
C GLY A 85 11.41 9.43 -3.21
N ALA A 86 11.10 10.04 -4.34
CA ALA A 86 9.93 10.89 -4.48
C ALA A 86 8.63 10.09 -4.41
N GLU A 87 7.59 10.77 -3.93
CA GLU A 87 6.25 10.18 -3.96
C GLU A 87 5.77 10.07 -5.40
N LEU A 88 5.26 8.90 -5.76
CA LEU A 88 4.70 8.67 -7.08
C LEU A 88 3.22 9.03 -7.13
N ILE A 89 2.45 8.50 -6.18
CA ILE A 89 1.00 8.72 -6.13
C ILE A 89 0.48 8.35 -4.75
N THR A 90 -0.65 8.94 -4.37
CA THR A 90 -1.42 8.52 -3.20
C THR A 90 -2.76 8.02 -3.71
N VAL A 91 -3.14 6.81 -3.33
CA VAL A 91 -4.38 6.17 -3.77
C VAL A 91 -5.22 5.82 -2.55
N ASP A 92 -6.46 6.31 -2.52
CA ASP A 92 -7.41 5.94 -1.49
C ASP A 92 -8.32 4.85 -2.03
N HIS A 93 -8.52 3.79 -1.24
CA HIS A 93 -9.38 2.67 -1.63
C HIS A 93 -10.22 2.23 -0.43
N ALA A 94 -11.54 2.15 -0.63
CA ALA A 94 -12.45 1.75 0.43
C ALA A 94 -12.84 0.28 0.23
N TYR A 95 -12.60 -0.52 1.26
CA TYR A 95 -13.12 -1.87 1.34
C TYR A 95 -14.40 -1.84 2.18
N SER A 96 -15.14 -2.93 2.22
CA SER A 96 -16.41 -2.96 2.95
C SER A 96 -16.26 -2.68 4.44
N HIS A 97 -15.09 -2.95 5.01
CA HIS A 97 -14.88 -2.85 6.45
C HIS A 97 -13.76 -1.89 6.86
N LYS A 98 -13.07 -1.26 5.89
CA LYS A 98 -12.00 -0.31 6.20
C LYS A 98 -11.64 0.52 4.97
N LYS A 99 -10.99 1.65 5.23
CA LYS A 99 -10.43 2.50 4.18
C LYS A 99 -8.91 2.45 4.26
N LEU A 100 -8.26 2.34 3.13
CA LEU A 100 -6.81 2.35 3.04
C LEU A 100 -6.35 3.52 2.18
N ARG A 101 -5.28 4.16 2.63
CA ARG A 101 -4.57 5.15 1.82
C ARG A 101 -3.19 4.60 1.52
N PHE A 102 -2.94 4.37 0.25
CA PHE A 102 -1.63 3.88 -0.21
C PHE A 102 -0.79 5.09 -0.61
N VAL A 103 0.29 5.32 0.12
CA VAL A 103 1.25 6.37 -0.21
C VAL A 103 2.44 5.69 -0.86
N VAL A 104 2.61 5.90 -2.15
CA VAL A 104 3.55 5.15 -2.98
C VAL A 104 4.75 6.02 -3.32
N HIS A 105 5.93 5.53 -2.98
CA HIS A 105 7.19 6.21 -3.29
C HIS A 105 8.02 5.36 -4.24
N LEU A 106 8.73 6.03 -5.14
CA LEU A 106 9.77 5.40 -5.93
C LEU A 106 10.98 5.17 -5.02
N CYS A 107 11.57 3.98 -5.11
CA CYS A 107 12.71 3.62 -4.27
C CYS A 107 13.82 3.06 -5.14
N THR A 108 15.06 3.17 -4.63
CA THR A 108 16.22 2.61 -5.29
C THR A 108 16.78 1.49 -4.41
N TRP A 109 16.95 0.31 -4.99
CA TRP A 109 17.56 -0.83 -4.30
C TRP A 109 19.02 -0.51 -3.99
N VAL A 110 19.42 -0.74 -2.75
CA VAL A 110 20.80 -0.48 -2.29
C VAL A 110 21.53 -1.79 -2.06
N SER A 111 20.94 -2.71 -1.30
CA SER A 111 21.59 -3.97 -0.96
C SER A 111 20.58 -4.99 -0.49
N GLY A 112 21.03 -6.24 -0.39
CA GLY A 112 20.22 -7.35 0.07
C GLY A 112 19.56 -8.08 -1.08
N ASP A 113 19.57 -9.40 -1.01
CA ASP A 113 18.91 -10.24 -2.01
C ASP A 113 17.46 -10.45 -1.56
N PRO A 114 16.47 -9.97 -2.33
CA PRO A 114 15.07 -10.05 -1.88
C PRO A 114 14.66 -11.49 -1.58
N GLN A 115 14.03 -11.67 -0.40
CA GLN A 115 13.53 -12.96 0.05
C GLN A 115 12.04 -12.85 0.37
N PRO A 116 11.25 -13.88 0.05
CA PRO A 116 9.81 -13.86 0.32
C PRO A 116 9.53 -14.21 1.78
N LEU A 117 9.89 -13.32 2.70
CA LEU A 117 9.74 -13.56 4.14
C LEU A 117 8.28 -13.47 4.60
N ALA A 118 7.44 -12.74 3.86
CA ALA A 118 6.03 -12.55 4.20
C ALA A 118 5.11 -12.83 3.00
N SER A 119 5.64 -13.45 1.94
CA SER A 119 4.89 -13.69 0.71
C SER A 119 5.27 -15.05 0.13
N GLN A 120 4.60 -15.46 -0.96
CA GLN A 120 4.93 -16.74 -1.60
C GLN A 120 6.21 -16.67 -2.42
N GLN A 121 6.40 -15.56 -3.13
CA GLN A 121 7.58 -15.37 -3.96
C GLN A 121 7.77 -13.89 -4.26
N VAL A 122 8.98 -13.55 -4.70
CA VAL A 122 9.33 -12.19 -5.12
C VAL A 122 9.96 -12.27 -6.50
N ARG A 123 9.82 -11.21 -7.29
CA ARG A 123 10.39 -11.16 -8.63
C ARG A 123 10.82 -9.74 -8.98
N TRP A 124 11.93 -9.64 -9.70
CA TRP A 124 12.29 -8.44 -10.43
C TRP A 124 11.64 -8.55 -11.81
N VAL A 125 10.90 -7.52 -12.21
CA VAL A 125 10.23 -7.52 -13.50
C VAL A 125 10.42 -6.17 -14.18
N ARG A 126 10.34 -6.17 -15.49
CA ARG A 126 10.38 -4.92 -16.24
C ARG A 126 9.01 -4.25 -16.16
N PRO A 127 8.95 -2.91 -16.24
CA PRO A 127 7.65 -2.22 -16.17
C PRO A 127 6.63 -2.74 -17.18
N GLU A 128 7.07 -3.05 -18.40
CA GLU A 128 6.15 -3.53 -19.44
C GLU A 128 5.62 -4.94 -19.15
N GLU A 129 6.24 -5.67 -18.24
CA GLU A 129 5.79 -7.01 -17.85
C GLU A 129 4.70 -7.00 -16.79
N LEU A 130 4.42 -5.85 -16.17
CA LEU A 130 3.42 -5.77 -15.10
C LEU A 130 2.04 -6.25 -15.55
N LYS A 131 1.71 -6.05 -16.82
CA LYS A 131 0.42 -6.49 -17.39
C LYS A 131 0.26 -8.01 -17.38
N ASN A 132 1.36 -8.75 -17.20
CA ASN A 132 1.32 -10.21 -17.21
C ASN A 132 1.05 -10.80 -15.82
N PHE A 133 0.90 -9.95 -14.81
CA PHE A 133 0.68 -10.39 -13.44
C PHE A 133 -0.65 -9.87 -12.93
N PRO A 134 -1.43 -10.69 -12.20
CA PRO A 134 -2.71 -10.22 -11.64
C PRO A 134 -2.46 -9.41 -10.38
N PHE A 135 -2.93 -8.16 -10.41
CA PHE A 135 -2.85 -7.23 -9.28
C PHE A 135 -4.24 -6.92 -8.76
N PRO A 136 -4.40 -6.61 -7.45
CA PRO A 136 -5.67 -6.09 -6.95
C PRO A 136 -6.06 -4.78 -7.62
N ALA A 137 -7.35 -4.48 -7.64
CA ALA A 137 -7.87 -3.28 -8.30
C ALA A 137 -7.19 -1.99 -7.81
N ALA A 138 -6.87 -1.91 -6.52
CA ALA A 138 -6.24 -0.71 -5.96
C ALA A 138 -4.88 -0.44 -6.59
N ASN A 139 -4.20 -1.47 -7.10
CA ASN A 139 -2.88 -1.32 -7.71
C ASN A 139 -2.93 -0.81 -9.15
N ALA A 140 -4.10 -0.86 -9.80
CA ALA A 140 -4.22 -0.42 -11.19
C ALA A 140 -3.81 1.05 -11.34
N ARG A 141 -4.20 1.89 -10.38
CA ARG A 141 -3.86 3.31 -10.42
C ARG A 141 -2.37 3.54 -10.19
N ILE A 142 -1.76 2.70 -9.35
CA ILE A 142 -0.31 2.77 -9.11
C ILE A 142 0.44 2.43 -10.39
N ILE A 143 0.03 1.35 -11.05
CA ILE A 143 0.67 0.91 -12.29
C ILE A 143 0.51 1.98 -13.38
N GLU A 144 -0.68 2.55 -13.49
CA GLU A 144 -0.95 3.59 -14.48
C GLU A 144 -0.06 4.81 -14.26
N ALA A 145 0.06 5.25 -13.00
CA ALA A 145 0.91 6.39 -12.66
C ALA A 145 2.39 6.08 -12.94
N LEU A 146 2.80 4.85 -12.62
CA LEU A 146 4.18 4.41 -12.83
C LEU A 146 4.53 4.42 -14.33
N LEU A 147 3.69 3.81 -15.15
CA LEU A 147 3.94 3.73 -16.59
C LEU A 147 3.90 5.11 -17.23
N GLY A 148 3.02 5.99 -16.74
CA GLY A 148 2.96 7.36 -17.21
C GLY A 148 4.21 8.15 -16.88
N SER A 149 4.83 7.89 -15.73
CA SER A 149 6.04 8.61 -15.31
C SER A 149 7.28 8.13 -16.08
N LEU A 150 7.26 6.91 -16.59
CA LEU A 150 8.38 6.33 -17.34
C LEU A 150 8.30 6.62 -18.82
N GLY A 151 7.11 6.89 -19.30
CA GLY A 151 6.88 7.20 -20.70
C GLY A 151 6.93 8.67 -20.98
#